data_b208e8d3544962ba0371a83e22c36a3e
#
_entry.id   b208e8d3544962ba0371a83e22c36a3e
#
_cell.length_a   1.000
_cell.length_b   1.000
_cell.length_c   1.000
_cell.angle_alpha   90.00
_cell.angle_beta   90.00
_cell.angle_gamma   90.00
#
_symmetry.space_group_name_H-M   'P 1'
#
loop_
_entity.id
_entity.type
_entity.pdbx_description
1 polymer ?
#
loop_
_entity_poly.entity_id
_entity_poly.type
_entity_poly.pdbx_seq_one_letter_code
_entity_poly.pdbx_strand_id
1 'polypeptide(L)'
;MAKPVTKYAVQIREDEDIVKELNKAYHIANSGRKGPVLIDLPMNIQRGDVKNPVYDISLDEMGFGAACESSMEATANSCGAAGVDMAMKPDDSGVLESAKTVDCEISACAVSAADAIRKALDKAQRPVIMLGHGVSDKAVRDQLFTLARQWKIPVITSVLEMSALSWDDPLNFGCIGGAYGHRYANMIANAKSDLLICLGISLCTRQIGTKVHEFAKNAKIIR
;
A
#
# COMPACT_ATOMS: atom_id res chain seq x y z
N MET A 1 17.37 -7.46 17.93
CA MET A 1 16.05 -8.14 17.83
C MET A 1 15.05 -7.40 16.94
N ALA A 2 15.06 -6.06 16.83
CA ALA A 2 14.04 -5.31 16.08
C ALA A 2 14.18 -5.34 14.54
N LYS A 3 15.38 -5.55 13.99
CA LYS A 3 15.63 -5.54 12.53
C LYS A 3 14.67 -6.40 11.70
N PRO A 4 14.28 -7.62 12.12
CA PRO A 4 13.38 -8.44 11.30
C PRO A 4 11.93 -7.96 11.24
N VAL A 5 11.51 -7.07 12.14
CA VAL A 5 10.12 -6.58 12.26
C VAL A 5 9.97 -5.09 11.99
N THR A 6 11.07 -4.41 11.62
CA THR A 6 11.11 -2.98 11.34
C THR A 6 11.79 -2.72 10.00
N LYS A 7 11.39 -1.65 9.31
CA LYS A 7 12.06 -1.20 8.07
C LYS A 7 13.47 -0.67 8.35
N TYR A 8 13.66 -0.07 9.51
CA TYR A 8 14.93 0.48 9.93
C TYR A 8 15.07 0.36 11.45
N ALA A 9 16.26 0.03 11.93
CA ALA A 9 16.56 -0.02 13.35
C ALA A 9 17.98 0.49 13.58
N VAL A 10 18.12 1.55 14.37
CA VAL A 10 19.38 2.19 14.70
C VAL A 10 19.47 2.53 16.18
N GLN A 11 20.65 2.40 16.75
CA GLN A 11 20.98 2.96 18.05
C GLN A 11 21.88 4.19 17.82
N ILE A 12 21.46 5.34 18.33
CA ILE A 12 22.22 6.59 18.25
C ILE A 12 23.37 6.52 19.25
N ARG A 13 24.56 6.85 18.80
CA ARG A 13 25.78 6.80 19.63
C ARG A 13 26.37 8.18 19.93
N GLU A 14 26.11 9.13 19.08
CA GLU A 14 26.61 10.50 19.18
C GLU A 14 25.44 11.50 19.16
N ASP A 15 25.52 12.56 19.97
CA ASP A 15 24.45 13.55 20.11
C ASP A 15 24.16 14.28 18.79
N GLU A 16 25.20 14.45 17.96
CA GLU A 16 25.14 15.15 16.67
C GLU A 16 24.34 14.39 15.62
N ASP A 17 24.23 13.06 15.75
CA ASP A 17 23.50 12.21 14.80
C ASP A 17 21.97 12.19 15.04
N ILE A 18 21.48 12.74 16.15
CA ILE A 18 20.06 12.62 16.54
C ILE A 18 19.15 13.14 15.43
N VAL A 19 19.36 14.37 14.96
CA VAL A 19 18.48 15.02 13.98
C VAL A 19 18.53 14.29 12.64
N LYS A 20 19.72 13.90 12.21
CA LYS A 20 19.94 13.15 10.98
C LYS A 20 19.22 11.80 10.99
N GLU A 21 19.41 11.03 12.06
CA GLU A 21 18.80 9.71 12.17
C GLU A 21 17.29 9.76 12.36
N LEU A 22 16.76 10.79 13.03
CA LEU A 22 15.32 11.01 13.14
C LEU A 22 14.70 11.33 11.78
N ASN A 23 15.29 12.25 11.02
CA ASN A 23 14.82 12.58 9.67
C ASN A 23 14.87 11.36 8.75
N LYS A 24 15.98 10.63 8.75
CA LYS A 24 16.15 9.38 7.99
C LYS A 24 15.07 8.35 8.36
N ALA A 25 14.86 8.11 9.64
CA ALA A 25 13.86 7.18 10.13
C ALA A 25 12.44 7.58 9.71
N TYR A 26 12.10 8.88 9.77
CA TYR A 26 10.82 9.41 9.33
C TYR A 26 10.58 9.16 7.84
N HIS A 27 11.55 9.45 7.01
CA HIS A 27 11.47 9.19 5.56
C HIS A 27 11.34 7.70 5.25
N ILE A 28 12.13 6.83 5.89
CA ILE A 28 12.03 5.38 5.72
C ILE A 28 10.66 4.87 6.15
N ALA A 29 10.13 5.33 7.28
CA ALA A 29 8.81 4.93 7.76
C ALA A 29 7.70 5.23 6.76
N ASN A 30 7.80 6.38 6.08
CA ASN A 30 6.79 6.88 5.15
C ASN A 30 7.04 6.50 3.68
N SER A 31 8.23 6.01 3.31
CA SER A 31 8.55 5.62 1.94
C SER A 31 7.90 4.30 1.55
N GLY A 32 7.52 4.11 0.29
CA GLY A 32 6.93 2.89 -0.22
C GLY A 32 5.76 2.38 0.64
N ARG A 33 5.75 1.09 0.99
CA ARG A 33 4.80 0.58 1.98
C ARG A 33 5.19 1.10 3.37
N LYS A 34 4.34 1.93 3.96
CA LYS A 34 4.56 2.50 5.30
C LYS A 34 4.75 1.37 6.33
N GLY A 35 5.72 1.55 7.21
CA GLY A 35 6.04 0.52 8.21
C GLY A 35 6.84 1.07 9.38
N PRO A 36 6.95 0.30 10.47
CA PRO A 36 7.61 0.74 11.68
C PRO A 36 9.12 0.89 11.52
N VAL A 37 9.67 1.87 12.21
CA VAL A 37 11.12 2.05 12.43
C VAL A 37 11.39 2.09 13.92
N LEU A 38 12.59 1.72 14.33
CA LEU A 38 13.02 1.75 15.72
C LEU A 38 14.28 2.59 15.85
N ILE A 39 14.23 3.59 16.73
CA ILE A 39 15.39 4.38 17.13
C ILE A 39 15.61 4.13 18.62
N ASP A 40 16.76 3.57 18.94
CA ASP A 40 17.21 3.44 20.32
C ASP A 40 18.03 4.67 20.67
N LEU A 41 17.55 5.42 21.67
CA LEU A 41 18.12 6.66 22.14
C LEU A 41 18.62 6.47 23.58
N PRO A 42 19.90 6.13 23.81
CA PRO A 42 20.44 5.91 25.13
C PRO A 42 20.34 7.18 26.01
N MET A 43 20.20 7.01 27.33
CA MET A 43 19.92 8.10 28.26
C MET A 43 21.04 9.15 28.30
N ASN A 44 22.27 8.76 28.10
CA ASN A 44 23.40 9.68 28.01
C ASN A 44 23.26 10.61 26.81
N ILE A 45 22.81 10.08 25.66
CA ILE A 45 22.56 10.83 24.44
C ILE A 45 21.35 11.75 24.60
N GLN A 46 20.29 11.29 25.27
CA GLN A 46 19.09 12.12 25.53
C GLN A 46 19.37 13.35 26.39
N ARG A 47 20.44 13.34 27.20
CA ARG A 47 20.84 14.44 28.09
C ARG A 47 21.96 15.29 27.51
N GLY A 48 22.47 14.92 26.35
CA GLY A 48 23.51 15.67 25.64
C GLY A 48 22.92 16.91 24.95
N ASP A 49 23.78 17.88 24.71
CA ASP A 49 23.42 19.06 23.94
C ASP A 49 23.79 18.85 22.47
N VAL A 50 22.81 18.91 21.60
CA VAL A 50 23.05 18.84 20.15
C VAL A 50 23.67 20.17 19.68
N LYS A 51 24.94 20.11 19.33
CA LYS A 51 25.65 21.28 18.78
C LYS A 51 25.34 21.37 17.28
N ASN A 52 24.83 22.51 16.82
CA ASN A 52 24.56 22.81 15.42
C ASN A 52 23.61 21.79 14.74
N PRO A 53 22.36 21.66 15.19
CA PRO A 53 21.41 20.75 14.56
C PRO A 53 21.12 21.19 13.12
N VAL A 54 21.39 20.32 12.14
CA VAL A 54 21.05 20.53 10.74
C VAL A 54 19.67 19.92 10.50
N TYR A 55 18.66 20.74 10.27
CA TYR A 55 17.28 20.31 10.08
C TYR A 55 16.96 19.96 8.62
N ASP A 56 17.58 20.66 7.67
CA ASP A 56 17.44 20.42 6.23
C ASP A 56 18.59 19.56 5.73
N ILE A 57 18.41 18.24 5.82
CA ILE A 57 19.35 17.27 5.29
C ILE A 57 18.75 16.69 4.01
N SER A 58 19.47 16.80 2.89
CA SER A 58 19.05 16.23 1.62
C SER A 58 18.95 14.70 1.71
N LEU A 59 18.04 14.10 0.95
CA LEU A 59 17.86 12.65 0.93
C LEU A 59 19.15 11.90 0.54
N ASP A 60 19.96 12.51 -0.33
CA ASP A 60 21.24 11.97 -0.78
C ASP A 60 22.29 11.95 0.34
N GLU A 61 22.35 13.01 1.17
CA GLU A 61 23.23 13.08 2.34
C GLU A 61 22.82 12.12 3.46
N MET A 62 21.55 11.73 3.50
CA MET A 62 21.04 10.73 4.43
C MET A 62 21.37 9.28 4.01
N GLY A 63 22.07 9.07 2.88
CA GLY A 63 22.44 7.76 2.38
C GLY A 63 21.25 6.95 1.86
N PHE A 64 20.24 7.61 1.34
CA PHE A 64 19.06 6.95 0.77
C PHE A 64 19.32 6.30 -0.60
N GLY A 65 20.40 6.67 -1.28
CA GLY A 65 20.73 6.18 -2.62
C GLY A 65 20.90 4.66 -2.75
N ALA A 66 21.29 3.96 -1.67
CA ALA A 66 21.53 2.51 -1.74
C ALA A 66 20.52 1.68 -0.93
N ALA A 67 19.88 2.25 0.11
CA ALA A 67 18.98 1.49 0.98
C ALA A 67 17.52 1.43 0.46
N CYS A 68 17.17 2.32 -0.46
CA CYS A 68 15.84 2.33 -1.08
C CYS A 68 15.72 1.22 -2.14
N GLU A 69 16.78 0.91 -2.85
CA GLU A 69 16.78 -0.13 -3.90
C GLU A 69 16.58 -1.54 -3.32
N SER A 70 17.25 -1.90 -2.23
CA SER A 70 17.10 -3.24 -1.63
C SER A 70 15.74 -3.45 -0.95
N SER A 71 15.07 -2.41 -0.48
CA SER A 71 13.72 -2.52 0.10
C SER A 71 12.62 -2.46 -0.95
N MET A 72 12.89 -1.90 -2.13
CA MET A 72 11.96 -1.89 -3.26
C MET A 72 11.95 -3.24 -3.99
N GLU A 73 13.08 -3.93 -4.12
CA GLU A 73 13.12 -5.30 -4.65
C GLU A 73 12.36 -6.30 -3.77
N ALA A 74 12.45 -6.16 -2.45
CA ALA A 74 11.68 -7.00 -1.53
C ALA A 74 10.16 -6.75 -1.59
N THR A 75 9.72 -5.54 -1.94
CA THR A 75 8.29 -5.22 -2.11
C THR A 75 7.76 -5.58 -3.50
N ALA A 76 8.58 -5.52 -4.53
CA ALA A 76 8.21 -5.97 -5.87
C ALA A 76 7.98 -7.50 -5.91
N ASN A 77 8.79 -8.27 -5.17
CA ASN A 77 8.64 -9.73 -5.06
C ASN A 77 7.46 -10.19 -4.16
N SER A 78 6.91 -9.33 -3.31
CA SER A 78 5.73 -9.64 -2.48
C SER A 78 4.39 -9.25 -3.14
N CYS A 79 4.40 -8.47 -4.21
CA CYS A 79 3.28 -8.32 -5.11
C CYS A 79 3.24 -9.54 -6.04
N GLY A 80 2.68 -10.62 -5.54
CA GLY A 80 2.38 -11.79 -6.36
C GLY A 80 1.47 -11.41 -7.51
N ALA A 81 2.06 -11.03 -8.63
CA ALA A 81 1.38 -10.91 -9.90
C ALA A 81 1.01 -12.31 -10.35
N ALA A 82 -0.22 -12.71 -10.08
CA ALA A 82 -0.82 -13.81 -10.78
C ALA A 82 -1.03 -13.37 -12.25
N GLY A 83 -0.14 -13.80 -13.12
CA GLY A 83 -0.35 -13.91 -14.54
C GLY A 83 -0.07 -12.67 -15.40
N VAL A 84 1.18 -12.27 -15.51
CA VAL A 84 1.76 -11.85 -16.80
C VAL A 84 3.21 -12.36 -16.82
N ASP A 85 3.45 -13.42 -17.61
CA ASP A 85 4.79 -13.87 -17.97
C ASP A 85 5.52 -12.73 -18.70
N MET A 86 6.47 -12.10 -18.04
CA MET A 86 7.53 -11.35 -18.71
C MET A 86 8.86 -11.78 -18.12
N ALA A 87 9.49 -12.71 -18.81
CA ALA A 87 10.89 -13.03 -18.65
C ALA A 87 11.71 -11.79 -19.07
N MET A 88 12.38 -11.14 -18.13
CA MET A 88 13.45 -10.21 -18.41
C MET A 88 14.73 -10.69 -17.76
N LYS A 89 15.72 -10.96 -18.61
CA LYS A 89 17.10 -11.28 -18.24
C LYS A 89 17.79 -10.00 -17.77
N PRO A 90 18.70 -10.05 -16.78
CA PRO A 90 19.50 -8.91 -16.39
C PRO A 90 20.63 -8.68 -17.37
N ASP A 91 20.72 -7.51 -17.95
CA ASP A 91 21.93 -7.00 -18.59
C ASP A 91 22.50 -5.85 -17.77
N ASP A 92 23.77 -6.03 -17.42
CA ASP A 92 24.65 -5.06 -16.80
C ASP A 92 24.88 -3.85 -17.72
N SER A 93 24.69 -2.67 -17.21
CA SER A 93 25.53 -1.48 -17.36
C SER A 93 24.71 -0.18 -17.34
N GLY A 94 25.08 0.77 -16.45
CA GLY A 94 24.71 2.18 -16.65
C GLY A 94 24.20 2.93 -15.41
N VAL A 95 25.12 3.50 -14.77
CA VAL A 95 25.15 4.56 -13.76
C VAL A 95 24.11 5.66 -13.92
N LEU A 96 23.37 5.94 -12.84
CA LEU A 96 22.83 7.23 -12.35
C LEU A 96 22.01 8.13 -13.31
N GLU A 97 20.69 7.86 -13.32
CA GLU A 97 19.66 8.91 -13.47
C GLU A 97 18.45 8.56 -12.59
N SER A 98 18.62 8.46 -11.28
CA SER A 98 17.76 7.63 -10.44
C SER A 98 16.49 8.27 -9.86
N ALA A 99 16.28 9.56 -9.87
CA ALA A 99 15.09 10.15 -9.28
C ALA A 99 13.93 10.33 -10.27
N LYS A 100 14.23 10.65 -11.53
CA LYS A 100 13.18 10.82 -12.56
C LYS A 100 12.68 9.52 -13.16
N THR A 101 13.51 8.47 -13.15
CA THR A 101 13.15 7.14 -13.67
C THR A 101 12.18 6.40 -12.76
N VAL A 102 12.32 6.51 -11.44
CA VAL A 102 11.42 5.83 -10.49
C VAL A 102 10.00 6.38 -10.55
N ASP A 103 9.84 7.69 -10.63
CA ASP A 103 8.51 8.31 -10.81
C ASP A 103 7.90 7.98 -12.18
N CYS A 104 8.72 7.82 -13.21
CA CYS A 104 8.28 7.43 -14.55
C CYS A 104 7.84 5.95 -14.60
N GLU A 105 8.55 5.05 -13.96
CA GLU A 105 8.20 3.62 -13.92
C GLU A 105 6.95 3.36 -13.07
N ILE A 106 6.82 4.00 -11.92
CA ILE A 106 5.59 3.94 -11.09
C ILE A 106 4.41 4.54 -11.87
N SER A 107 4.60 5.65 -12.57
CA SER A 107 3.57 6.28 -13.38
C SER A 107 3.15 5.39 -14.55
N ALA A 108 4.08 4.77 -15.26
CA ALA A 108 3.79 3.87 -16.37
C ALA A 108 3.06 2.60 -15.90
N CYS A 109 3.46 2.02 -14.77
CA CYS A 109 2.79 0.88 -14.16
C CYS A 109 1.37 1.25 -13.68
N ALA A 110 1.19 2.42 -13.07
CA ALA A 110 -0.10 2.92 -12.64
C ALA A 110 -1.05 3.16 -13.82
N VAL A 111 -0.56 3.74 -14.91
CA VAL A 111 -1.35 3.94 -16.15
C VAL A 111 -1.77 2.60 -16.74
N SER A 112 -0.85 1.64 -16.82
CA SER A 112 -1.16 0.28 -17.32
C SER A 112 -2.19 -0.42 -16.44
N ALA A 113 -2.10 -0.28 -15.12
CA ALA A 113 -3.08 -0.83 -14.18
C ALA A 113 -4.46 -0.17 -14.32
N ALA A 114 -4.50 1.16 -14.49
CA ALA A 114 -5.73 1.90 -14.71
C ALA A 114 -6.42 1.48 -16.02
N ASP A 115 -5.66 1.29 -17.10
CA ASP A 115 -6.18 0.79 -18.37
C ASP A 115 -6.72 -0.64 -18.27
N ALA A 116 -6.06 -1.50 -17.50
CA ALA A 116 -6.53 -2.86 -17.24
C ALA A 116 -7.86 -2.86 -16.45
N ILE A 117 -7.99 -1.99 -15.44
CA ILE A 117 -9.23 -1.80 -14.69
C ILE A 117 -10.33 -1.28 -15.62
N ARG A 118 -10.05 -0.26 -16.43
CA ARG A 118 -11.01 0.32 -17.38
C ARG A 118 -11.54 -0.73 -18.36
N LYS A 119 -10.64 -1.48 -19.00
CA LYS A 119 -11.02 -2.57 -19.91
C LYS A 119 -11.84 -3.67 -19.23
N ALA A 120 -11.60 -3.92 -17.95
CA ALA A 120 -12.38 -4.88 -17.19
C ALA A 120 -13.77 -4.32 -16.83
N LEU A 121 -13.86 -3.04 -16.46
CA LEU A 121 -15.11 -2.36 -16.17
C LEU A 121 -16.04 -2.29 -17.39
N ASP A 122 -15.50 -2.04 -18.58
CA ASP A 122 -16.27 -2.00 -19.83
C ASP A 122 -17.00 -3.34 -20.13
N LYS A 123 -16.48 -4.44 -19.59
CA LYS A 123 -17.03 -5.79 -19.79
C LYS A 123 -17.89 -6.27 -18.62
N ALA A 124 -17.71 -5.66 -17.46
CA ALA A 124 -18.38 -6.09 -16.24
C ALA A 124 -19.83 -5.61 -16.20
N GLN A 125 -20.72 -6.48 -15.75
CA GLN A 125 -22.13 -6.15 -15.53
C GLN A 125 -22.42 -5.86 -14.05
N ARG A 126 -21.61 -6.42 -13.15
CA ARG A 126 -21.79 -6.31 -11.70
C ARG A 126 -20.44 -6.08 -11.01
N PRO A 127 -19.75 -4.97 -11.34
CA PRO A 127 -18.51 -4.61 -10.70
C PRO A 127 -18.72 -4.24 -9.23
N VAL A 128 -17.76 -4.56 -8.38
CA VAL A 128 -17.75 -4.22 -6.96
C VAL A 128 -16.37 -3.70 -6.58
N ILE A 129 -16.31 -2.62 -5.83
CA ILE A 129 -15.07 -2.10 -5.25
C ILE A 129 -14.93 -2.63 -3.82
N MET A 130 -13.77 -3.20 -3.52
CA MET A 130 -13.40 -3.65 -2.18
C MET A 130 -12.26 -2.79 -1.65
N LEU A 131 -12.56 -1.97 -0.63
CA LEU A 131 -11.63 -0.99 -0.09
C LEU A 131 -11.01 -1.48 1.22
N GLY A 132 -9.69 -1.40 1.29
CA GLY A 132 -8.92 -1.68 2.50
C GLY A 132 -8.15 -0.47 3.00
N HIS A 133 -7.58 -0.59 4.20
CA HIS A 133 -6.84 0.47 4.88
C HIS A 133 -5.55 0.92 4.15
N GLY A 134 -5.08 0.16 3.16
CA GLY A 134 -3.95 0.59 2.34
C GLY A 134 -4.20 1.86 1.52
N VAL A 135 -5.48 2.22 1.28
CA VAL A 135 -5.86 3.52 0.70
C VAL A 135 -6.13 4.51 1.84
N SER A 136 -5.08 4.96 2.51
CA SER A 136 -5.18 5.84 3.69
C SER A 136 -5.34 7.32 3.36
N ASP A 137 -4.98 7.74 2.15
CA ASP A 137 -5.10 9.13 1.72
C ASP A 137 -6.57 9.51 1.51
N LYS A 138 -7.01 10.55 2.24
CA LYS A 138 -8.38 11.03 2.17
C LYS A 138 -8.76 11.58 0.79
N ALA A 139 -7.85 12.33 0.15
CA ALA A 139 -8.13 12.92 -1.16
C ALA A 139 -8.33 11.83 -2.23
N VAL A 140 -7.51 10.78 -2.20
CA VAL A 140 -7.65 9.61 -3.08
C VAL A 140 -8.96 8.88 -2.83
N ARG A 141 -9.35 8.68 -1.56
CA ARG A 141 -10.63 8.06 -1.22
C ARG A 141 -11.84 8.88 -1.70
N ASP A 142 -11.81 10.19 -1.52
CA ASP A 142 -12.89 11.08 -1.96
C ASP A 142 -13.05 11.04 -3.49
N GLN A 143 -11.96 10.99 -4.24
CA GLN A 143 -11.97 10.79 -5.69
C GLN A 143 -12.55 9.42 -6.06
N LEU A 144 -12.13 8.35 -5.38
CA LEU A 144 -12.64 7.00 -5.60
C LEU A 144 -14.15 6.92 -5.37
N PHE A 145 -14.65 7.52 -4.28
CA PHE A 145 -16.08 7.53 -3.99
C PHE A 145 -16.87 8.37 -4.98
N THR A 146 -16.28 9.45 -5.50
CA THR A 146 -16.88 10.23 -6.58
C THR A 146 -17.06 9.40 -7.83
N LEU A 147 -16.03 8.67 -8.25
CA LEU A 147 -16.09 7.74 -9.37
C LEU A 147 -17.09 6.59 -9.13
N ALA A 148 -17.07 6.01 -7.93
CA ALA A 148 -18.02 4.95 -7.57
C ALA A 148 -19.48 5.42 -7.67
N ARG A 149 -19.76 6.65 -7.25
CA ARG A 149 -21.11 7.26 -7.39
C ARG A 149 -21.49 7.51 -8.84
N GLN A 150 -20.58 8.06 -9.65
CA GLN A 150 -20.81 8.28 -11.08
C GLN A 150 -21.16 6.98 -11.82
N TRP A 151 -20.47 5.92 -11.50
CA TRP A 151 -20.65 4.61 -12.16
C TRP A 151 -21.62 3.68 -11.42
N LYS A 152 -22.16 4.13 -10.29
CA LYS A 152 -23.07 3.36 -9.43
C LYS A 152 -22.50 2.00 -9.01
N ILE A 153 -21.20 1.96 -8.72
CA ILE A 153 -20.51 0.74 -8.32
C ILE A 153 -20.60 0.58 -6.80
N PRO A 154 -21.12 -0.55 -6.30
CA PRO A 154 -21.16 -0.84 -4.87
C PRO A 154 -19.75 -0.88 -4.27
N VAL A 155 -19.63 -0.37 -3.05
CA VAL A 155 -18.40 -0.38 -2.27
C VAL A 155 -18.60 -1.26 -1.04
N ILE A 156 -17.68 -2.18 -0.85
CA ILE A 156 -17.54 -2.96 0.37
C ILE A 156 -16.18 -2.65 1.00
N THR A 157 -16.10 -2.70 2.31
CA THR A 157 -14.90 -2.28 3.03
C THR A 157 -14.28 -3.42 3.83
N SER A 158 -13.01 -3.28 4.19
CA SER A 158 -12.46 -4.06 5.28
C SER A 158 -12.97 -3.53 6.62
N VAL A 159 -12.84 -4.33 7.69
CA VAL A 159 -13.26 -3.90 9.03
C VAL A 159 -12.55 -2.62 9.51
N LEU A 160 -11.32 -2.41 9.07
CA LEU A 160 -10.52 -1.22 9.43
C LEU A 160 -10.99 0.05 8.70
N GLU A 161 -11.78 -0.10 7.64
CA GLU A 161 -12.28 1.00 6.80
C GLU A 161 -13.80 1.12 6.82
N MET A 162 -14.47 0.56 7.83
CA MET A 162 -15.94 0.61 7.94
C MET A 162 -16.50 2.04 7.98
N SER A 163 -15.72 2.96 8.52
CA SER A 163 -16.09 4.39 8.60
C SER A 163 -15.70 5.23 7.38
N ALA A 164 -15.13 4.62 6.35
CA ALA A 164 -14.68 5.35 5.15
C ALA A 164 -15.85 5.95 4.36
N LEU A 165 -16.99 5.25 4.33
CA LEU A 165 -18.25 5.75 3.78
C LEU A 165 -19.31 5.88 4.86
N SER A 166 -20.17 6.91 4.73
CA SER A 166 -21.35 7.02 5.59
C SER A 166 -22.26 5.80 5.44
N TRP A 167 -22.92 5.41 6.53
CA TRP A 167 -23.90 4.34 6.52
C TRP A 167 -25.14 4.67 5.69
N ASP A 168 -25.42 5.97 5.49
CA ASP A 168 -26.53 6.44 4.67
C ASP A 168 -26.19 6.50 3.17
N ASP A 169 -24.93 6.24 2.79
CA ASP A 169 -24.53 6.21 1.38
C ASP A 169 -25.11 4.95 0.71
N PRO A 170 -25.89 5.10 -0.36
CA PRO A 170 -26.54 3.98 -1.04
C PRO A 170 -25.57 2.98 -1.66
N LEU A 171 -24.29 3.35 -1.81
CA LEU A 171 -23.25 2.46 -2.31
C LEU A 171 -22.51 1.71 -1.20
N ASN A 172 -22.76 2.03 0.07
CA ASN A 172 -22.13 1.36 1.20
C ASN A 172 -22.85 0.05 1.53
N PHE A 173 -22.24 -1.07 1.20
CA PHE A 173 -22.77 -2.39 1.52
C PHE A 173 -22.13 -3.00 2.79
N GLY A 174 -21.29 -2.23 3.47
CA GLY A 174 -20.67 -2.61 4.73
C GLY A 174 -19.35 -3.35 4.56
N CYS A 175 -18.89 -4.02 5.62
CA CYS A 175 -17.61 -4.69 5.62
C CYS A 175 -17.73 -6.19 5.27
N ILE A 176 -16.66 -6.68 4.63
CA ILE A 176 -16.50 -8.09 4.31
C ILE A 176 -15.81 -8.83 5.47
N GLY A 177 -16.20 -10.09 5.69
CA GLY A 177 -15.58 -10.97 6.66
C GLY A 177 -16.49 -12.14 7.03
N GLY A 178 -15.91 -13.32 7.29
CA GLY A 178 -16.69 -14.52 7.56
C GLY A 178 -17.52 -14.44 8.85
N ALA A 179 -16.87 -14.07 9.96
CA ALA A 179 -17.50 -14.08 11.28
C ALA A 179 -18.13 -12.73 11.69
N TYR A 180 -17.66 -11.63 11.12
CA TYR A 180 -18.04 -10.26 11.53
C TYR A 180 -18.54 -9.40 10.37
N GLY A 181 -18.46 -9.90 9.16
CA GLY A 181 -18.86 -9.15 7.97
C GLY A 181 -20.37 -9.03 7.82
N HIS A 182 -20.78 -7.99 7.12
CA HIS A 182 -22.18 -7.78 6.80
C HIS A 182 -22.66 -8.80 5.76
N ARG A 183 -23.87 -9.30 5.93
CA ARG A 183 -24.45 -10.31 5.04
C ARG A 183 -24.44 -9.85 3.58
N TYR A 184 -24.82 -8.61 3.34
CA TYR A 184 -24.90 -8.07 1.97
C TYR A 184 -23.53 -7.89 1.34
N ALA A 185 -22.52 -7.42 2.09
CA ALA A 185 -21.15 -7.33 1.61
C ALA A 185 -20.61 -8.68 1.17
N ASN A 186 -20.78 -9.70 2.01
CA ASN A 186 -20.36 -11.07 1.71
C ASN A 186 -21.11 -11.64 0.50
N MET A 187 -22.43 -11.41 0.41
CA MET A 187 -23.24 -11.90 -0.69
C MET A 187 -22.84 -11.25 -2.03
N ILE A 188 -22.62 -9.94 -2.04
CA ILE A 188 -22.21 -9.21 -3.24
C ILE A 188 -20.83 -9.70 -3.69
N ALA A 189 -19.85 -9.73 -2.80
CA ALA A 189 -18.51 -10.17 -3.14
C ALA A 189 -18.44 -11.60 -3.66
N ASN A 190 -19.10 -12.56 -2.98
CA ASN A 190 -18.92 -13.98 -3.25
C ASN A 190 -19.86 -14.53 -4.32
N ALA A 191 -21.09 -14.02 -4.41
CA ALA A 191 -22.12 -14.64 -5.23
C ALA A 191 -22.61 -13.77 -6.40
N LYS A 192 -22.52 -12.46 -6.29
CA LYS A 192 -23.17 -11.54 -7.24
C LYS A 192 -22.20 -10.80 -8.15
N SER A 193 -20.98 -10.53 -7.72
CA SER A 193 -19.99 -9.82 -8.55
C SER A 193 -19.48 -10.68 -9.69
N ASP A 194 -19.19 -10.05 -10.81
CA ASP A 194 -18.42 -10.59 -11.93
C ASP A 194 -17.03 -9.93 -12.05
N LEU A 195 -16.86 -8.78 -11.40
CA LEU A 195 -15.60 -8.08 -11.25
C LEU A 195 -15.44 -7.56 -9.83
N LEU A 196 -14.34 -7.89 -9.17
CA LEU A 196 -13.99 -7.41 -7.85
C LEU A 196 -12.68 -6.62 -7.93
N ILE A 197 -12.75 -5.30 -7.69
CA ILE A 197 -11.60 -4.40 -7.70
C ILE A 197 -11.16 -4.20 -6.26
N CYS A 198 -10.02 -4.77 -5.90
CA CYS A 198 -9.47 -4.75 -4.56
C CYS A 198 -8.41 -3.65 -4.43
N LEU A 199 -8.69 -2.62 -3.66
CA LEU A 199 -7.82 -1.47 -3.46
C LEU A 199 -7.33 -1.40 -2.02
N GLY A 200 -6.01 -1.46 -1.82
CA GLY A 200 -5.40 -1.35 -0.50
C GLY A 200 -5.80 -2.42 0.51
N ILE A 201 -6.17 -3.62 0.05
CA ILE A 201 -6.62 -4.73 0.89
C ILE A 201 -5.76 -5.98 0.69
N SER A 202 -5.43 -6.68 1.77
CA SER A 202 -4.53 -7.85 1.74
C SER A 202 -5.24 -9.19 1.48
N LEU A 203 -6.57 -9.23 1.47
CA LEU A 203 -7.37 -10.44 1.28
C LEU A 203 -6.98 -11.56 2.26
N CYS A 204 -6.89 -11.23 3.56
CA CYS A 204 -6.52 -12.19 4.58
C CYS A 204 -7.64 -13.23 4.83
N THR A 205 -7.31 -14.35 5.45
CA THR A 205 -8.24 -15.45 5.73
C THR A 205 -9.48 -15.03 6.54
N ARG A 206 -9.38 -13.99 7.36
CA ARG A 206 -10.54 -13.43 8.08
C ARG A 206 -11.57 -12.79 7.16
N GLN A 207 -11.13 -12.28 6.00
CA GLN A 207 -11.99 -11.62 5.02
C GLN A 207 -12.55 -12.62 4.00
N ILE A 208 -11.67 -13.48 3.46
CA ILE A 208 -12.02 -14.38 2.36
C ILE A 208 -12.35 -15.80 2.80
N GLY A 209 -12.13 -16.13 4.08
CA GLY A 209 -12.30 -17.48 4.60
C GLY A 209 -11.07 -18.37 4.38
N THR A 210 -11.14 -19.58 4.90
CA THR A 210 -10.06 -20.59 4.79
C THR A 210 -10.01 -21.26 3.41
N LYS A 211 -11.15 -21.29 2.72
CA LYS A 211 -11.27 -21.87 1.39
C LYS A 211 -11.14 -20.80 0.32
N VAL A 212 -9.90 -20.39 0.05
CA VAL A 212 -9.57 -19.28 -0.86
C VAL A 212 -10.20 -19.45 -2.25
N HIS A 213 -10.29 -20.66 -2.76
CA HIS A 213 -10.87 -20.97 -4.08
C HIS A 213 -12.39 -20.79 -4.16
N GLU A 214 -13.08 -20.73 -3.02
CA GLU A 214 -14.52 -20.46 -2.96
C GLU A 214 -14.82 -18.95 -2.92
N PHE A 215 -13.82 -18.11 -2.60
CA PHE A 215 -14.01 -16.68 -2.54
C PHE A 215 -14.16 -16.09 -3.93
N ALA A 216 -15.26 -15.36 -4.14
CA ALA A 216 -15.57 -14.65 -5.39
C ALA A 216 -15.31 -15.49 -6.66
N LYS A 217 -15.62 -16.80 -6.61
CA LYS A 217 -15.28 -17.78 -7.66
C LYS A 217 -15.83 -17.45 -9.05
N ASN A 218 -16.86 -16.60 -9.12
CA ASN A 218 -17.48 -16.17 -10.37
C ASN A 218 -17.01 -14.79 -10.83
N ALA A 219 -16.14 -14.13 -10.07
CA ALA A 219 -15.66 -12.79 -10.35
C ALA A 219 -14.19 -12.81 -10.78
N LYS A 220 -13.85 -11.94 -11.73
CA LYS A 220 -12.46 -11.58 -11.98
C LYS A 220 -12.00 -10.66 -10.84
N ILE A 221 -10.90 -11.00 -10.19
CA ILE A 221 -10.32 -10.20 -9.12
C ILE A 221 -9.13 -9.41 -9.69
N ILE A 222 -9.15 -8.09 -9.47
CA ILE A 222 -8.03 -7.17 -9.77
C ILE A 222 -7.57 -6.56 -8.45
N ARG A 223 -6.27 -6.57 -8.19
CA ARG A 223 -5.67 -5.98 -6.99
C ARG A 223 -4.31 -5.37 -7.30
#